data_c59a5e28b7bca2af862582cfda664961
#
_entry.id   c59a5e28b7bca2af862582cfda664961
#
_cell.length_a   1.000
_cell.length_b   1.000
_cell.length_c   1.000
_cell.angle_alpha   90.00
_cell.angle_beta   90.00
_cell.angle_gamma   90.00
#
_symmetry.space_group_name_H-M   'P 1'
#
loop_
_entity.id
_entity.type
_entity.pdbx_description
1 polymer ?
#
loop_
_entity_poly.entity_id
_entity_poly.type
_entity_poly.pdbx_seq_one_letter_code
_entity_poly.pdbx_strand_id
1 'polypeptide(L)'
;TSSALFSLFLGGRRIIKKQALTAWIIRRALANPNGVGALLGRTSIDLQTVLLPSLFDRLAECQENCGVSLVANYDKGNAKLRFVNGCVVYFRPFNRIAKVRGLTLTFAGADEVEWSEADPGEIWSVFTGRLRGPGPLPGLAFATSPNGLRGITKRFVDAQRSYMTAVGKNDDEAAAKWGRFNVVTSTSFHNPYLPDHYYDALKSMSARRYKQEVEGKVLKPMNSVWSLEARHIIPWTWRQHTGAQRAYGVDWGTQDHHVAVMAQIDNQGRWTVSDELVCDGIPRGQFFHRLTRWVDGHSQE
;
A
#
# COMPACT_ATOMS: atom_id res chain seq x y z
N THR A 1 6.02 5.82 -18.95
CA THR A 1 5.51 7.05 -18.31
C THR A 1 4.00 6.98 -18.23
N SER A 2 3.49 6.49 -17.12
CA SER A 2 2.08 6.20 -16.93
C SER A 2 1.25 7.47 -16.80
N SER A 3 0.18 7.58 -17.61
CA SER A 3 -0.94 8.49 -17.40
C SER A 3 -1.88 7.99 -16.29
N ALA A 4 -1.53 6.90 -15.62
CA ALA A 4 -2.33 6.30 -14.57
C ALA A 4 -2.63 7.31 -13.45
N LEU A 5 -3.86 7.28 -12.95
CA LEU A 5 -4.30 8.14 -11.85
C LEU A 5 -3.59 7.75 -10.54
N PHE A 6 -3.35 6.46 -10.34
CA PHE A 6 -2.71 5.91 -9.14
C PHE A 6 -1.44 5.15 -9.51
N SER A 7 -0.32 5.46 -8.86
CA SER A 7 0.97 4.84 -9.09
C SER A 7 1.58 4.32 -7.79
N LEU A 8 2.13 3.11 -7.80
CA LEU A 8 2.89 2.54 -6.70
C LEU A 8 4.30 2.21 -7.18
N PHE A 9 5.30 2.79 -6.54
CA PHE A 9 6.71 2.42 -6.70
C PHE A 9 7.09 1.47 -5.56
N LEU A 10 7.12 0.18 -5.87
CA LEU A 10 7.36 -0.89 -4.91
C LEU A 10 8.74 -1.49 -5.13
N GLY A 11 9.51 -1.64 -4.09
CA GLY A 11 10.81 -2.28 -4.27
C GLY A 11 11.68 -2.33 -3.03
N GLY A 12 12.82 -3.01 -3.14
CA GLY A 12 13.79 -3.24 -2.08
C GLY A 12 14.47 -1.97 -1.55
N ARG A 13 15.48 -2.16 -0.71
CA ARG A 13 16.30 -1.07 -0.17
C ARG A 13 17.22 -0.47 -1.24
N ARG A 14 17.53 0.82 -1.11
CA ARG A 14 18.44 1.58 -1.98
C ARG A 14 18.09 1.49 -3.48
N ILE A 15 16.84 1.22 -3.77
CA ILE A 15 16.30 1.37 -5.10
C ILE A 15 15.91 2.83 -5.31
N ILE A 16 15.85 3.20 -6.57
CA ILE A 16 15.49 4.49 -7.12
C ILE A 16 14.03 4.95 -6.78
N LYS A 17 13.33 4.30 -5.80
CA LYS A 17 11.93 4.63 -5.45
C LYS A 17 11.72 6.11 -5.12
N LYS A 18 12.60 6.68 -4.29
CA LYS A 18 12.53 8.11 -3.93
C LYS A 18 12.78 9.00 -5.13
N GLN A 19 13.75 8.65 -5.96
CA GLN A 19 14.03 9.36 -7.20
C GLN A 19 12.85 9.24 -8.19
N ALA A 20 12.23 8.06 -8.29
CA ALA A 20 11.04 7.87 -9.11
C ALA A 20 9.86 8.71 -8.58
N LEU A 21 9.64 8.73 -7.25
CA LEU A 21 8.60 9.54 -6.63
C LEU A 21 8.87 11.04 -6.83
N THR A 22 10.09 11.52 -6.58
CA THR A 22 10.43 12.94 -6.77
C THR A 22 10.34 13.37 -8.23
N ALA A 23 10.79 12.54 -9.16
CA ALA A 23 10.62 12.78 -10.60
C ALA A 23 9.13 12.81 -11.00
N TRP A 24 8.32 11.92 -10.44
CA TRP A 24 6.88 11.90 -10.64
C TRP A 24 6.23 13.19 -10.12
N ILE A 25 6.61 13.67 -8.93
CA ILE A 25 6.12 14.94 -8.36
C ILE A 25 6.48 16.13 -9.25
N ILE A 26 7.74 16.21 -9.71
CA ILE A 26 8.18 17.29 -10.60
C ILE A 26 7.36 17.27 -11.90
N ARG A 27 7.23 16.10 -12.51
CA ARG A 27 6.44 15.95 -13.74
C ARG A 27 4.98 16.39 -13.55
N ARG A 28 4.35 16.01 -12.41
CA ARG A 28 2.97 16.43 -12.09
C ARG A 28 2.89 17.94 -11.85
N ALA A 29 3.88 18.51 -11.17
CA ALA A 29 3.92 19.96 -10.93
C ALA A 29 4.05 20.73 -12.25
N LEU A 30 4.91 20.31 -13.16
CA LEU A 30 5.10 20.95 -14.46
C LEU A 30 3.86 20.79 -15.35
N ALA A 31 3.21 19.64 -15.32
CA ALA A 31 2.04 19.35 -16.14
C ALA A 31 0.75 20.02 -15.63
N ASN A 32 0.73 20.55 -14.40
CA ASN A 32 -0.45 21.16 -13.80
C ASN A 32 -0.17 22.63 -13.40
N PRO A 33 -0.17 23.59 -14.34
CA PRO A 33 -0.01 25.00 -14.02
C PRO A 33 -1.05 25.47 -12.99
N ASN A 34 -0.61 26.25 -12.00
CA ASN A 34 -1.40 26.71 -10.86
C ASN A 34 -2.03 25.58 -10.01
N GLY A 35 -1.62 24.32 -10.24
CA GLY A 35 -2.08 23.18 -9.47
C GLY A 35 -1.53 23.18 -8.05
N VAL A 36 -2.14 22.37 -7.20
CA VAL A 36 -1.71 22.17 -5.81
C VAL A 36 -1.32 20.71 -5.61
N GLY A 37 -0.07 20.51 -5.21
CA GLY A 37 0.46 19.19 -4.88
C GLY A 37 0.78 19.04 -3.40
N ALA A 38 0.92 17.79 -2.95
CA ALA A 38 1.47 17.44 -1.64
C ALA A 38 2.48 16.31 -1.77
N LEU A 39 3.57 16.38 -1.00
CA LEU A 39 4.54 15.30 -0.85
C LEU A 39 4.71 14.99 0.64
N LEU A 40 4.39 13.76 1.00
CA LEU A 40 4.44 13.29 2.37
C LEU A 40 5.62 12.35 2.60
N GLY A 41 6.30 12.53 3.73
CA GLY A 41 7.33 11.63 4.23
C GLY A 41 6.97 11.08 5.59
N ARG A 42 7.65 10.03 6.02
CA ARG A 42 7.37 9.34 7.28
C ARG A 42 7.45 10.29 8.48
N THR A 43 8.53 11.04 8.56
CA THR A 43 8.76 12.03 9.63
C THR A 43 9.20 13.37 9.06
N SER A 44 9.20 14.44 9.89
CA SER A 44 9.78 15.72 9.50
C SER A 44 11.29 15.62 9.21
N ILE A 45 11.99 14.75 9.94
CA ILE A 45 13.42 14.51 9.73
C ILE A 45 13.63 13.82 8.38
N ASP A 46 12.91 12.75 8.09
CA ASP A 46 13.02 12.04 6.79
C ASP A 46 12.71 12.97 5.61
N LEU A 47 11.71 13.86 5.75
CA LEU A 47 11.42 14.87 4.74
C LEU A 47 12.63 15.78 4.50
N GLN A 48 13.21 16.33 5.58
CA GLN A 48 14.28 17.36 5.48
C GLN A 48 15.63 16.74 5.06
N THR A 49 15.96 15.55 5.56
CA THR A 49 17.29 14.97 5.39
C THR A 49 17.38 14.03 4.18
N VAL A 50 16.27 13.54 3.67
CA VAL A 50 16.27 12.52 2.61
C VAL A 50 15.41 12.91 1.41
N LEU A 51 14.13 13.24 1.63
CA LEU A 51 13.19 13.39 0.53
C LEU A 51 13.33 14.74 -0.19
N LEU A 52 13.46 15.83 0.57
CA LEU A 52 13.69 17.17 0.01
C LEU A 52 15.06 17.29 -0.71
N PRO A 53 16.18 16.83 -0.13
CA PRO A 53 17.45 16.80 -0.88
C PRO A 53 17.31 16.06 -2.22
N SER A 54 16.72 14.87 -2.22
CA SER A 54 16.50 14.10 -3.46
C SER A 54 15.61 14.84 -4.48
N LEU A 55 14.64 15.63 -4.02
CA LEU A 55 13.82 16.48 -4.90
C LEU A 55 14.62 17.64 -5.46
N PHE A 56 15.40 18.33 -4.63
CA PHE A 56 16.22 19.46 -5.07
C PHE A 56 17.37 19.04 -5.99
N ASP A 57 18.05 17.91 -5.72
CA ASP A 57 19.05 17.35 -6.60
C ASP A 57 18.46 17.08 -8.00
N ARG A 58 17.27 16.51 -8.06
CA ARG A 58 16.57 16.26 -9.33
C ARG A 58 16.16 17.56 -10.04
N LEU A 59 15.75 18.58 -9.30
CA LEU A 59 15.45 19.91 -9.88
C LEU A 59 16.70 20.59 -10.41
N ALA A 60 17.83 20.48 -9.70
CA ALA A 60 19.12 21.00 -10.16
C ALA A 60 19.57 20.30 -11.46
N GLU A 61 19.49 18.97 -11.49
CA GLU A 61 19.78 18.17 -12.70
C GLU A 61 18.90 18.58 -13.90
N CYS A 62 17.60 18.80 -13.66
CA CYS A 62 16.71 19.30 -14.71
C CYS A 62 17.11 20.71 -15.18
N GLN A 63 17.49 21.59 -14.27
CA GLN A 63 17.96 22.94 -14.61
C GLN A 63 19.26 22.91 -15.42
N GLU A 64 20.24 22.09 -15.02
CA GLU A 64 21.49 21.92 -15.75
C GLU A 64 21.26 21.41 -17.19
N ASN A 65 20.38 20.41 -17.34
CA ASN A 65 20.09 19.81 -18.64
C ASN A 65 19.22 20.68 -19.56
N CYS A 66 18.33 21.50 -19.00
CA CYS A 66 17.36 22.29 -19.77
C CYS A 66 17.74 23.79 -19.84
N GLY A 67 18.71 24.25 -19.05
CA GLY A 67 19.14 25.66 -19.00
C GLY A 67 18.12 26.60 -18.34
N VAL A 68 17.05 26.10 -17.74
CA VAL A 68 15.98 26.89 -17.14
C VAL A 68 15.69 26.49 -15.70
N SER A 69 15.51 27.49 -14.82
CA SER A 69 15.05 27.22 -13.46
C SER A 69 13.58 26.83 -13.47
N LEU A 70 13.26 25.73 -12.81
CA LEU A 70 11.87 25.25 -12.63
C LEU A 70 11.24 25.79 -11.35
N VAL A 71 12.05 26.37 -10.45
CA VAL A 71 11.64 26.82 -9.12
C VAL A 71 11.53 28.34 -9.10
N ALA A 72 10.37 28.86 -8.73
CA ALA A 72 10.15 30.28 -8.50
C ALA A 72 10.50 30.67 -7.05
N ASN A 73 10.13 29.86 -6.06
CA ASN A 73 10.40 30.11 -4.67
C ASN A 73 10.28 28.84 -3.80
N TYR A 74 11.13 28.73 -2.78
CA TYR A 74 11.00 27.76 -1.71
C TYR A 74 10.81 28.46 -0.37
N ASP A 75 9.60 28.37 0.18
CA ASP A 75 9.22 28.86 1.51
C ASP A 75 9.49 27.77 2.54
N LYS A 76 10.67 27.84 3.17
CA LYS A 76 11.12 26.87 4.17
C LYS A 76 10.23 26.87 5.41
N GLY A 77 9.73 28.04 5.82
CA GLY A 77 8.89 28.18 7.03
C GLY A 77 7.54 27.47 6.89
N ASN A 78 6.91 27.61 5.73
CA ASN A 78 5.64 26.93 5.42
C ASN A 78 5.81 25.57 4.78
N ALA A 79 7.05 25.15 4.53
CA ALA A 79 7.40 23.91 3.84
C ALA A 79 6.61 23.75 2.54
N LYS A 80 6.78 24.70 1.62
CA LYS A 80 6.14 24.71 0.30
C LYS A 80 7.09 25.18 -0.79
N LEU A 81 7.04 24.54 -1.92
CA LEU A 81 7.77 24.86 -3.13
C LEU A 81 6.80 25.41 -4.18
N ARG A 82 7.13 26.57 -4.75
CA ARG A 82 6.40 27.14 -5.89
C ARG A 82 7.23 26.97 -7.15
N PHE A 83 6.62 26.39 -8.17
CA PHE A 83 7.17 26.27 -9.51
C PHE A 83 6.91 27.53 -10.34
N VAL A 84 7.71 27.73 -11.41
CA VAL A 84 7.59 28.90 -12.30
C VAL A 84 6.24 28.97 -13.02
N ASN A 85 5.56 27.81 -13.21
CA ASN A 85 4.23 27.74 -13.81
C ASN A 85 3.10 27.99 -12.78
N GLY A 86 3.42 28.47 -11.58
CA GLY A 86 2.45 28.76 -10.52
C GLY A 86 2.04 27.56 -9.65
N CYS A 87 2.39 26.33 -10.04
CA CYS A 87 2.11 25.14 -9.24
C CYS A 87 2.78 25.22 -7.86
N VAL A 88 2.09 24.75 -6.82
CA VAL A 88 2.62 24.75 -5.43
C VAL A 88 2.59 23.34 -4.88
N VAL A 89 3.71 22.89 -4.32
CA VAL A 89 3.83 21.59 -3.63
C VAL A 89 4.09 21.81 -2.14
N TYR A 90 3.21 21.26 -1.31
CA TYR A 90 3.35 21.26 0.14
C TYR A 90 4.06 20.01 0.63
N PHE A 91 4.97 20.17 1.60
CA PHE A 91 5.70 19.08 2.24
C PHE A 91 5.15 18.86 3.64
N ARG A 92 4.73 17.62 3.96
CA ARG A 92 4.15 17.30 5.27
C ARG A 92 4.60 15.92 5.75
N PRO A 93 4.92 15.75 7.03
CA PRO A 93 5.09 14.43 7.61
C PRO A 93 3.72 13.77 7.86
N PHE A 94 3.69 12.44 7.93
CA PHE A 94 2.43 11.69 8.13
C PHE A 94 1.71 12.05 9.42
N ASN A 95 2.43 12.32 10.52
CA ASN A 95 1.80 12.75 11.77
C ASN A 95 1.08 14.11 11.69
N ARG A 96 1.20 14.81 10.57
CA ARG A 96 0.47 16.05 10.25
C ARG A 96 -0.45 15.92 9.04
N ILE A 97 -0.90 14.71 8.73
CA ILE A 97 -1.80 14.45 7.59
C ILE A 97 -3.11 15.24 7.69
N ALA A 98 -3.56 15.56 8.90
CA ALA A 98 -4.71 16.44 9.12
C ALA A 98 -4.57 17.81 8.42
N LYS A 99 -3.36 18.34 8.27
CA LYS A 99 -3.12 19.60 7.55
C LYS A 99 -3.35 19.46 6.03
N VAL A 100 -3.29 18.24 5.50
CA VAL A 100 -3.61 17.97 4.10
C VAL A 100 -5.12 17.98 3.84
N ARG A 101 -5.93 17.70 4.87
CA ARG A 101 -7.40 17.74 4.77
C ARG A 101 -7.95 19.12 4.39
N GLY A 102 -7.21 20.20 4.66
CA GLY A 102 -7.57 21.56 4.25
C GLY A 102 -7.24 21.93 2.81
N LEU A 103 -6.51 21.07 2.08
CA LEU A 103 -6.08 21.36 0.72
C LEU A 103 -7.05 20.78 -0.32
N THR A 104 -7.12 21.43 -1.47
CA THR A 104 -7.70 20.87 -2.69
C THR A 104 -6.55 20.49 -3.59
N LEU A 105 -6.28 19.17 -3.72
CA LEU A 105 -5.10 18.67 -4.39
C LEU A 105 -5.40 18.32 -5.85
N THR A 106 -4.46 18.66 -6.73
CA THR A 106 -4.38 18.13 -8.10
C THR A 106 -3.59 16.81 -8.12
N PHE A 107 -2.55 16.71 -7.27
CA PHE A 107 -1.77 15.49 -7.15
C PHE A 107 -1.16 15.37 -5.75
N ALA A 108 -0.79 14.15 -5.36
CA ALA A 108 -0.02 13.93 -4.14
C ALA A 108 0.89 12.72 -4.25
N GLY A 109 1.97 12.74 -3.48
CA GLY A 109 2.89 11.64 -3.32
C GLY A 109 3.18 11.33 -1.86
N ALA A 110 3.50 10.06 -1.55
CA ALA A 110 3.84 9.62 -0.22
C ALA A 110 4.99 8.62 -0.25
N ASP A 111 6.04 8.87 0.55
CA ASP A 111 7.21 7.98 0.67
C ASP A 111 7.12 7.10 1.93
N GLU A 112 7.50 5.83 1.80
CA GLU A 112 7.52 4.79 2.84
C GLU A 112 6.17 4.65 3.57
N VAL A 113 5.08 4.67 2.81
CA VAL A 113 3.70 4.65 3.32
C VAL A 113 3.38 3.43 4.19
N GLU A 114 3.92 2.24 3.86
CA GLU A 114 3.69 1.02 4.64
C GLU A 114 4.48 0.95 5.95
N TRP A 115 5.44 1.87 6.14
CA TRP A 115 6.30 1.97 7.31
C TRP A 115 5.99 3.20 8.16
N SER A 116 4.92 3.91 7.82
CA SER A 116 4.45 5.04 8.61
C SER A 116 3.67 4.56 9.85
N GLU A 117 3.65 5.41 10.88
CA GLU A 117 2.78 5.21 12.05
C GLU A 117 1.31 5.53 11.74
N ALA A 118 1.07 6.32 10.67
CA ALA A 118 -0.27 6.63 10.23
C ALA A 118 -0.89 5.42 9.52
N ASP A 119 -2.20 5.20 9.72
CA ASP A 119 -2.92 4.15 9.03
C ASP A 119 -2.89 4.37 7.51
N PRO A 120 -2.41 3.40 6.70
CA PRO A 120 -2.41 3.51 5.25
C PRO A 120 -3.81 3.71 4.65
N GLY A 121 -4.86 3.23 5.30
CA GLY A 121 -6.25 3.46 4.90
C GLY A 121 -6.65 4.92 5.09
N GLU A 122 -6.23 5.55 6.18
CA GLU A 122 -6.43 6.99 6.40
C GLU A 122 -5.70 7.82 5.35
N ILE A 123 -4.43 7.49 5.06
CA ILE A 123 -3.64 8.19 4.03
C ILE A 123 -4.36 8.13 2.68
N TRP A 124 -4.82 6.94 2.30
CA TRP A 124 -5.59 6.73 1.08
C TRP A 124 -6.86 7.59 1.05
N SER A 125 -7.66 7.52 2.12
CA SER A 125 -8.93 8.25 2.24
C SER A 125 -8.72 9.77 2.17
N VAL A 126 -7.71 10.30 2.87
CA VAL A 126 -7.40 11.73 2.84
C VAL A 126 -6.99 12.16 1.43
N PHE A 127 -6.11 11.41 0.78
CA PHE A 127 -5.64 11.79 -0.55
C PHE A 127 -6.74 11.72 -1.60
N THR A 128 -7.49 10.62 -1.65
CA THR A 128 -8.57 10.46 -2.63
C THR A 128 -9.70 11.47 -2.42
N GLY A 129 -10.05 11.76 -1.15
CA GLY A 129 -11.03 12.78 -0.81
C GLY A 129 -10.59 14.22 -1.14
N ARG A 130 -9.29 14.45 -1.34
CA ARG A 130 -8.74 15.78 -1.67
C ARG A 130 -8.29 15.89 -3.13
N LEU A 131 -8.22 14.81 -3.87
CA LEU A 131 -7.86 14.77 -5.29
C LEU A 131 -9.02 15.30 -6.17
N ARG A 132 -9.27 16.60 -6.09
CA ARG A 132 -10.33 17.30 -6.82
C ARG A 132 -9.88 18.67 -7.36
N GLY A 133 -8.60 18.98 -7.23
CA GLY A 133 -8.01 20.20 -7.80
C GLY A 133 -7.97 20.11 -9.32
N PRO A 134 -8.13 21.25 -10.00
CA PRO A 134 -8.08 21.31 -11.45
C PRO A 134 -6.68 21.01 -11.97
N GLY A 135 -6.60 20.46 -13.18
CA GLY A 135 -5.35 20.22 -13.88
C GLY A 135 -5.44 19.07 -14.88
N PRO A 136 -4.64 19.11 -15.94
CA PRO A 136 -4.70 18.11 -17.01
C PRO A 136 -4.13 16.74 -16.61
N LEU A 137 -3.31 16.68 -15.54
CA LEU A 137 -2.66 15.44 -15.13
C LEU A 137 -2.78 15.23 -13.60
N PRO A 138 -3.98 14.97 -13.06
CA PRO A 138 -4.14 14.65 -11.65
C PRO A 138 -3.54 13.29 -11.30
N GLY A 139 -3.31 13.02 -10.00
CA GLY A 139 -2.91 11.67 -9.58
C GLY A 139 -2.33 11.56 -8.19
N LEU A 140 -2.22 10.29 -7.76
CA LEU A 140 -1.58 9.90 -6.51
C LEU A 140 -0.42 8.95 -6.79
N ALA A 141 0.69 9.12 -6.08
CA ALA A 141 1.82 8.21 -6.13
C ALA A 141 2.27 7.80 -4.73
N PHE A 142 2.63 6.55 -4.59
CA PHE A 142 3.15 5.98 -3.36
C PHE A 142 4.49 5.32 -3.65
N ALA A 143 5.45 5.49 -2.75
CA ALA A 143 6.71 4.77 -2.78
C ALA A 143 6.87 4.03 -1.45
N THR A 144 7.19 2.76 -1.48
CA THR A 144 7.38 1.98 -0.26
C THR A 144 8.21 0.72 -0.50
N SER A 145 8.86 0.25 0.55
CA SER A 145 9.36 -1.12 0.59
C SER A 145 8.22 -2.04 1.02
N PRO A 146 8.14 -3.28 0.46
CA PRO A 146 7.08 -4.20 0.86
C PRO A 146 7.10 -4.47 2.37
N ASN A 147 5.95 -4.38 3.00
CA ASN A 147 5.75 -4.76 4.41
C ASN A 147 4.56 -5.72 4.54
N GLY A 148 4.63 -6.82 3.78
CA GLY A 148 3.53 -7.76 3.63
C GLY A 148 2.46 -7.27 2.64
N LEU A 149 1.46 -8.14 2.41
CA LEU A 149 0.31 -7.84 1.56
C LEU A 149 -0.77 -7.13 2.40
N ARG A 150 -0.57 -5.85 2.66
CA ARG A 150 -1.47 -5.02 3.47
C ARG A 150 -1.53 -3.59 2.94
N GLY A 151 -2.38 -2.76 3.52
CA GLY A 151 -2.44 -1.32 3.30
C GLY A 151 -2.56 -0.91 1.83
N ILE A 152 -1.71 0.01 1.42
CA ILE A 152 -1.62 0.52 0.04
C ILE A 152 -1.13 -0.56 -0.91
N THR A 153 -0.12 -1.35 -0.51
CA THR A 153 0.41 -2.45 -1.33
C THR A 153 -0.68 -3.45 -1.69
N LYS A 154 -1.50 -3.88 -0.71
CA LYS A 154 -2.63 -4.79 -0.96
C LYS A 154 -3.63 -4.18 -1.95
N ARG A 155 -4.00 -2.93 -1.76
CA ARG A 155 -4.95 -2.21 -2.64
C ARG A 155 -4.50 -2.21 -4.11
N PHE A 156 -3.22 -1.94 -4.35
CA PHE A 156 -2.68 -1.93 -5.71
C PHE A 156 -2.56 -3.32 -6.32
N VAL A 157 -2.15 -4.32 -5.53
CA VAL A 157 -2.09 -5.72 -5.99
C VAL A 157 -3.49 -6.26 -6.32
N ASP A 158 -4.48 -5.96 -5.49
CA ASP A 158 -5.87 -6.36 -5.73
C ASP A 158 -6.43 -5.66 -6.98
N ALA A 159 -6.13 -4.37 -7.17
CA ALA A 159 -6.52 -3.64 -8.37
C ALA A 159 -5.92 -4.24 -9.66
N GLN A 160 -4.63 -4.63 -9.63
CA GLN A 160 -4.01 -5.31 -10.78
C GLN A 160 -4.66 -6.67 -11.07
N ARG A 161 -4.96 -7.46 -10.03
CA ARG A 161 -5.66 -8.74 -10.21
C ARG A 161 -7.05 -8.54 -10.82
N SER A 162 -7.78 -7.54 -10.32
CA SER A 162 -9.10 -7.17 -10.84
C SER A 162 -9.03 -6.73 -12.30
N TYR A 163 -7.99 -5.95 -12.66
CA TYR A 163 -7.74 -5.56 -14.04
C TYR A 163 -7.52 -6.77 -14.95
N MET A 164 -6.64 -7.68 -14.57
CA MET A 164 -6.37 -8.89 -15.35
C MET A 164 -7.62 -9.77 -15.51
N THR A 165 -8.43 -9.86 -14.46
CA THR A 165 -9.70 -10.60 -14.49
C THR A 165 -10.69 -9.94 -15.45
N ALA A 166 -10.82 -8.62 -15.44
CA ALA A 166 -11.70 -7.85 -16.32
C ALA A 166 -11.29 -8.03 -17.79
N VAL A 167 -10.00 -7.88 -18.08
CA VAL A 167 -9.45 -8.11 -19.44
C VAL A 167 -9.73 -9.53 -19.91
N GLY A 168 -9.52 -10.53 -19.05
CA GLY A 168 -9.79 -11.95 -19.41
C GLY A 168 -11.28 -12.26 -19.63
N LYS A 169 -12.18 -11.40 -19.15
CA LYS A 169 -13.65 -11.50 -19.35
C LYS A 169 -14.18 -10.55 -20.42
N ASN A 170 -13.33 -9.76 -21.07
CA ASN A 170 -13.70 -8.68 -21.99
C ASN A 170 -14.67 -7.64 -21.36
N ASP A 171 -14.48 -7.36 -20.08
CA ASP A 171 -15.26 -6.34 -19.35
C ASP A 171 -14.51 -5.00 -19.41
N ASP A 172 -14.83 -4.22 -20.44
CA ASP A 172 -14.15 -2.93 -20.72
C ASP A 172 -14.37 -1.89 -19.61
N GLU A 173 -15.54 -1.87 -18.99
CA GLU A 173 -15.83 -0.94 -17.89
C GLU A 173 -14.97 -1.25 -16.66
N ALA A 174 -14.94 -2.48 -16.24
CA ALA A 174 -14.08 -2.91 -15.14
C ALA A 174 -12.59 -2.76 -15.48
N ALA A 175 -12.17 -3.06 -16.72
CA ALA A 175 -10.81 -2.85 -17.18
C ALA A 175 -10.43 -1.36 -17.14
N ALA A 176 -11.29 -0.45 -17.60
CA ALA A 176 -11.06 0.99 -17.52
C ALA A 176 -10.97 1.50 -16.07
N LYS A 177 -11.79 0.97 -15.16
CA LYS A 177 -11.77 1.28 -13.73
C LYS A 177 -10.43 0.87 -13.09
N TRP A 178 -10.02 -0.37 -13.28
CA TRP A 178 -8.84 -0.93 -12.62
C TRP A 178 -7.52 -0.58 -13.35
N GLY A 179 -7.56 -0.28 -14.64
CA GLY A 179 -6.42 0.20 -15.42
C GLY A 179 -5.87 1.57 -14.98
N ARG A 180 -6.58 2.26 -14.07
CA ARG A 180 -6.09 3.48 -13.43
C ARG A 180 -4.96 3.25 -12.42
N PHE A 181 -4.72 1.99 -12.02
CA PHE A 181 -3.69 1.60 -11.06
C PHE A 181 -2.46 1.08 -11.79
N ASN A 182 -1.31 1.67 -11.50
CA ASN A 182 -0.03 1.24 -12.05
C ASN A 182 0.91 0.85 -10.91
N VAL A 183 1.55 -0.30 -11.02
CA VAL A 183 2.59 -0.75 -10.09
C VAL A 183 3.90 -0.90 -10.84
N VAL A 184 4.92 -0.21 -10.36
CA VAL A 184 6.30 -0.34 -10.83
C VAL A 184 7.09 -1.05 -9.74
N THR A 185 7.56 -2.25 -10.04
CA THR A 185 8.38 -3.02 -9.12
C THR A 185 9.84 -2.96 -9.53
N SER A 186 10.75 -2.95 -8.56
CA SER A 186 12.17 -2.98 -8.82
C SER A 186 12.91 -3.74 -7.71
N THR A 187 14.04 -4.33 -8.04
CA THR A 187 14.94 -5.02 -7.10
C THR A 187 16.18 -4.18 -6.86
N SER A 188 16.90 -4.40 -5.75
CA SER A 188 18.18 -3.71 -5.49
C SER A 188 19.20 -3.96 -6.61
N PHE A 189 19.10 -5.08 -7.30
CA PHE A 189 19.98 -5.43 -8.44
C PHE A 189 19.83 -4.52 -9.68
N HIS A 190 18.72 -3.79 -9.78
CA HIS A 190 18.51 -2.83 -10.86
C HIS A 190 19.23 -1.50 -10.61
N ASN A 191 19.93 -1.33 -9.49
CA ASN A 191 20.73 -0.15 -9.21
C ASN A 191 22.20 -0.39 -9.56
N PRO A 192 22.70 0.13 -10.70
CA PRO A 192 24.08 -0.11 -11.15
C PRO A 192 25.13 0.61 -10.30
N TYR A 193 24.73 1.50 -9.41
CA TYR A 193 25.62 2.30 -8.56
C TYR A 193 25.87 1.68 -7.19
N LEU A 194 25.33 0.50 -6.91
CA LEU A 194 25.58 -0.18 -5.64
C LEU A 194 26.91 -0.94 -5.72
N PRO A 195 27.85 -0.73 -4.77
CA PRO A 195 29.11 -1.42 -4.76
C PRO A 195 28.94 -2.90 -4.37
N ASP A 196 29.84 -3.77 -4.85
CA ASP A 196 29.76 -5.22 -4.64
C ASP A 196 29.69 -5.63 -3.15
N HIS A 197 30.49 -4.97 -2.31
CA HIS A 197 30.48 -5.26 -0.86
C HIS A 197 29.11 -5.00 -0.21
N TYR A 198 28.25 -4.17 -0.80
CA TYR A 198 26.88 -3.98 -0.34
C TYR A 198 26.03 -5.25 -0.50
N TYR A 199 26.20 -5.94 -1.63
CA TYR A 199 25.48 -7.21 -1.87
C TYR A 199 25.94 -8.31 -0.92
N ASP A 200 27.24 -8.34 -0.55
CA ASP A 200 27.74 -9.28 0.44
C ASP A 200 27.14 -9.03 1.83
N ALA A 201 27.03 -7.77 2.24
CA ALA A 201 26.33 -7.42 3.48
C ALA A 201 24.86 -7.84 3.47
N LEU A 202 24.19 -7.81 2.32
CA LEU A 202 22.80 -8.25 2.19
C LEU A 202 22.62 -9.77 2.34
N LYS A 203 23.63 -10.57 1.99
CA LYS A 203 23.60 -12.04 2.15
C LYS A 203 23.50 -12.48 3.62
N SER A 204 23.91 -11.63 4.57
CA SER A 204 23.78 -11.90 6.01
C SER A 204 22.32 -11.76 6.52
N MET A 205 21.40 -11.24 5.72
CA MET A 205 20.00 -11.13 6.10
C MET A 205 19.32 -12.49 6.14
N SER A 206 18.27 -12.63 6.96
CA SER A 206 17.39 -13.79 6.86
C SER A 206 16.77 -13.90 5.45
N ALA A 207 16.58 -15.12 4.96
CA ALA A 207 16.08 -15.37 3.59
C ALA A 207 14.76 -14.62 3.30
N ARG A 208 13.89 -14.49 4.33
CA ARG A 208 12.63 -13.74 4.22
C ARG A 208 12.88 -12.25 4.02
N ARG A 209 13.76 -11.68 4.87
CA ARG A 209 14.08 -10.25 4.81
C ARG A 209 14.80 -9.90 3.51
N TYR A 210 15.65 -10.78 3.02
CA TYR A 210 16.29 -10.65 1.72
C TYR A 210 15.28 -10.57 0.59
N LYS A 211 14.32 -11.52 0.54
CA LYS A 211 13.24 -11.50 -0.47
C LYS A 211 12.41 -10.21 -0.43
N GLN A 212 12.13 -9.70 0.76
CA GLN A 212 11.31 -8.50 0.94
C GLN A 212 12.10 -7.21 0.66
N GLU A 213 13.31 -7.07 1.22
CA GLU A 213 14.05 -5.83 1.21
C GLU A 213 15.04 -5.69 0.04
N VAL A 214 15.44 -6.79 -0.59
CA VAL A 214 16.36 -6.81 -1.74
C VAL A 214 15.62 -7.11 -3.03
N GLU A 215 14.86 -8.20 -3.06
CA GLU A 215 14.11 -8.59 -4.25
C GLU A 215 12.78 -7.81 -4.41
N GLY A 216 12.37 -7.03 -3.41
CA GLY A 216 11.13 -6.27 -3.45
C GLY A 216 9.85 -7.12 -3.46
N LYS A 217 9.94 -8.37 -3.02
CA LYS A 217 8.80 -9.30 -3.03
C LYS A 217 7.82 -8.98 -1.93
N VAL A 218 6.56 -8.97 -2.29
CA VAL A 218 5.44 -8.89 -1.34
C VAL A 218 5.25 -10.27 -0.73
N LEU A 219 5.62 -10.41 0.53
CA LEU A 219 5.48 -11.66 1.28
C LEU A 219 4.23 -11.59 2.17
N LYS A 220 3.73 -12.75 2.59
CA LYS A 220 2.66 -12.81 3.62
C LYS A 220 3.13 -12.11 4.91
N PRO A 221 2.24 -11.51 5.72
CA PRO A 221 2.59 -10.85 6.98
C PRO A 221 3.43 -11.76 7.90
N MET A 222 4.38 -11.18 8.62
CA MET A 222 5.24 -11.94 9.55
C MET A 222 4.47 -12.55 10.72
N ASN A 223 3.37 -11.94 11.09
CA ASN A 223 2.51 -12.39 12.21
C ASN A 223 1.43 -13.37 11.78
N SER A 224 1.49 -13.90 10.56
CA SER A 224 0.60 -14.97 10.16
C SER A 224 1.03 -16.24 10.89
N VAL A 225 0.26 -16.67 11.86
CA VAL A 225 0.45 -17.93 12.60
C VAL A 225 0.45 -19.11 11.62
N TRP A 226 -0.31 -18.99 10.53
CA TRP A 226 -0.46 -20.00 9.50
C TRP A 226 0.08 -19.54 8.14
N SER A 227 0.96 -20.34 7.55
CA SER A 227 1.39 -20.14 6.15
C SER A 227 0.55 -21.02 5.23
N LEU A 228 -0.64 -20.54 4.87
CA LEU A 228 -1.52 -21.27 3.96
C LEU A 228 -1.03 -21.14 2.50
N GLU A 229 -0.92 -22.27 1.82
CA GLU A 229 -0.66 -22.42 0.39
C GLU A 229 -1.89 -23.03 -0.29
N ALA A 230 -1.94 -22.99 -1.62
CA ALA A 230 -3.07 -23.55 -2.37
C ALA A 230 -3.36 -25.03 -2.02
N ARG A 231 -2.32 -25.82 -1.71
CA ARG A 231 -2.45 -27.21 -1.27
C ARG A 231 -3.14 -27.39 0.09
N HIS A 232 -3.22 -26.33 0.88
CA HIS A 232 -3.91 -26.33 2.18
C HIS A 232 -5.40 -25.95 2.07
N ILE A 233 -5.84 -25.61 0.84
CA ILE A 233 -7.23 -25.31 0.55
C ILE A 233 -7.84 -26.56 -0.08
N ILE A 234 -8.77 -27.18 0.65
CA ILE A 234 -9.48 -28.36 0.18
C ILE A 234 -10.83 -27.98 -0.44
N PRO A 235 -11.35 -28.76 -1.42
CA PRO A 235 -12.66 -28.54 -2.00
C PRO A 235 -13.77 -28.56 -0.94
N TRP A 236 -14.81 -27.76 -1.15
CA TRP A 236 -15.97 -27.68 -0.24
C TRP A 236 -16.60 -29.05 0.05
N THR A 237 -16.63 -29.96 -0.90
CA THR A 237 -17.16 -31.32 -0.77
C THR A 237 -16.48 -32.17 0.29
N TRP A 238 -15.32 -31.76 0.80
CA TRP A 238 -14.55 -32.47 1.82
C TRP A 238 -14.82 -31.92 3.25
N ARG A 239 -15.79 -31.02 3.39
CA ARG A 239 -16.09 -30.34 4.66
C ARG A 239 -16.71 -31.23 5.73
N GLN A 240 -17.35 -32.33 5.36
CA GLN A 240 -18.03 -33.20 6.30
C GLN A 240 -17.19 -34.45 6.59
N HIS A 241 -16.39 -34.39 7.63
CA HIS A 241 -15.83 -35.60 8.22
C HIS A 241 -16.83 -36.10 9.27
N THR A 242 -17.67 -37.07 8.91
CA THR A 242 -18.53 -37.78 9.82
C THR A 242 -17.70 -38.35 10.97
N GLY A 243 -18.01 -37.98 12.19
CA GLY A 243 -17.30 -38.42 13.41
C GLY A 243 -16.08 -37.59 13.82
N ALA A 244 -15.78 -36.48 13.13
CA ALA A 244 -14.70 -35.59 13.53
C ALA A 244 -15.06 -34.82 14.81
N GLN A 245 -14.07 -34.63 15.69
CA GLN A 245 -14.23 -33.72 16.83
C GLN A 245 -14.25 -32.26 16.29
N ARG A 246 -15.15 -31.46 16.82
CA ARG A 246 -15.29 -30.04 16.49
C ARG A 246 -14.70 -29.18 17.59
N ALA A 247 -13.97 -28.14 17.19
CA ALA A 247 -13.43 -27.09 18.04
C ALA A 247 -13.84 -25.73 17.51
N TYR A 248 -14.16 -24.82 18.40
CA TYR A 248 -14.57 -23.46 18.08
C TYR A 248 -13.58 -22.48 18.67
N GLY A 249 -13.04 -21.58 17.84
CA GLY A 249 -12.23 -20.47 18.28
C GLY A 249 -13.00 -19.16 18.12
N VAL A 250 -12.94 -18.28 19.13
CA VAL A 250 -13.65 -17.01 19.11
C VAL A 250 -12.68 -15.87 19.39
N ASP A 251 -12.69 -14.86 18.54
CA ASP A 251 -12.02 -13.57 18.76
C ASP A 251 -13.07 -12.47 18.98
N TRP A 252 -12.99 -11.86 20.17
CA TRP A 252 -13.88 -10.79 20.58
C TRP A 252 -13.31 -9.43 20.19
N GLY A 253 -13.60 -8.97 18.99
CA GLY A 253 -13.23 -7.62 18.58
C GLY A 253 -13.81 -6.55 19.52
N THR A 254 -13.01 -5.55 19.87
CA THR A 254 -13.47 -4.41 20.68
C THR A 254 -13.76 -3.19 19.79
N GLN A 255 -13.06 -3.06 18.71
CA GLN A 255 -13.21 -2.01 17.67
C GLN A 255 -13.25 -2.59 16.25
N ASP A 256 -12.96 -3.89 16.11
CA ASP A 256 -12.90 -4.63 14.86
C ASP A 256 -14.05 -5.65 14.78
N HIS A 257 -13.95 -6.57 13.82
CA HIS A 257 -14.90 -7.65 13.63
C HIS A 257 -14.90 -8.61 14.82
N HIS A 258 -16.08 -9.07 15.22
CA HIS A 258 -16.19 -10.29 16.02
C HIS A 258 -16.10 -11.49 15.09
N VAL A 259 -15.24 -12.43 15.38
CA VAL A 259 -14.98 -13.60 14.52
C VAL A 259 -15.08 -14.89 15.33
N ALA A 260 -15.76 -15.88 14.78
CA ALA A 260 -15.67 -17.25 15.24
C ALA A 260 -15.29 -18.16 14.07
N VAL A 261 -14.49 -19.18 14.35
CA VAL A 261 -14.11 -20.20 13.39
C VAL A 261 -14.43 -21.59 13.93
N MET A 262 -14.89 -22.47 13.07
CA MET A 262 -15.07 -23.90 13.39
C MET A 262 -13.95 -24.69 12.74
N ALA A 263 -13.28 -25.51 13.52
CA ALA A 263 -12.30 -26.47 13.06
C ALA A 263 -12.76 -27.90 13.36
N GLN A 264 -12.50 -28.82 12.45
CA GLN A 264 -12.73 -30.25 12.59
C GLN A 264 -11.38 -30.95 12.69
N ILE A 265 -11.31 -31.97 13.55
CA ILE A 265 -10.12 -32.80 13.74
C ILE A 265 -10.49 -34.21 13.35
N ASP A 266 -9.84 -34.76 12.32
CA ASP A 266 -10.08 -36.14 11.90
C ASP A 266 -9.34 -37.16 12.78
N ASN A 267 -9.61 -38.43 12.55
CA ASN A 267 -8.99 -39.55 13.28
C ASN A 267 -7.47 -39.66 13.10
N GLN A 268 -6.90 -38.89 12.16
CA GLN A 268 -5.45 -38.81 11.91
C GLN A 268 -4.85 -37.56 12.54
N GLY A 269 -5.61 -36.78 13.31
CA GLY A 269 -5.16 -35.54 13.95
C GLY A 269 -5.00 -34.37 12.96
N ARG A 270 -5.57 -34.44 11.76
CA ARG A 270 -5.51 -33.34 10.79
C ARG A 270 -6.60 -32.33 11.09
N TRP A 271 -6.22 -31.07 11.11
CA TRP A 271 -7.12 -29.95 11.36
C TRP A 271 -7.66 -29.36 10.05
N THR A 272 -8.95 -29.17 9.97
CA THR A 272 -9.62 -28.49 8.86
C THR A 272 -10.47 -27.36 9.42
N VAL A 273 -10.20 -26.10 9.01
CA VAL A 273 -11.12 -25.00 9.27
C VAL A 273 -12.22 -25.10 8.24
N SER A 274 -13.44 -25.36 8.69
CA SER A 274 -14.57 -25.71 7.82
C SER A 274 -15.62 -24.62 7.72
N ASP A 275 -15.73 -23.73 8.71
CA ASP A 275 -16.66 -22.62 8.66
C ASP A 275 -16.21 -21.41 9.50
N GLU A 276 -16.78 -20.25 9.21
CA GLU A 276 -16.51 -19.01 9.93
C GLU A 276 -17.78 -18.17 10.10
N LEU A 277 -17.88 -17.48 11.24
CA LEU A 277 -18.87 -16.46 11.52
C LEU A 277 -18.17 -15.13 11.72
N VAL A 278 -18.40 -14.17 10.82
CA VAL A 278 -17.84 -12.81 10.91
C VAL A 278 -18.98 -11.83 11.10
N CYS A 279 -18.91 -10.98 12.11
CA CYS A 279 -19.90 -9.96 12.39
C CYS A 279 -19.25 -8.60 12.62
N ASP A 280 -19.66 -7.62 11.82
CA ASP A 280 -19.16 -6.26 11.87
C ASP A 280 -20.14 -5.32 12.55
N GLY A 281 -19.61 -4.39 13.34
CA GLY A 281 -20.37 -3.28 13.88
C GLY A 281 -21.54 -3.66 14.80
N ILE A 282 -21.58 -4.88 15.31
CA ILE A 282 -22.62 -5.31 16.25
C ILE A 282 -22.11 -5.34 17.69
N PRO A 283 -22.96 -5.05 18.70
CA PRO A 283 -22.62 -5.22 20.10
C PRO A 283 -22.26 -6.67 20.43
N ARG A 284 -21.34 -6.87 21.39
CA ARG A 284 -20.89 -8.20 21.84
C ARG A 284 -22.04 -9.14 22.23
N GLY A 285 -23.08 -8.63 22.86
CA GLY A 285 -24.27 -9.44 23.22
C GLY A 285 -25.03 -9.97 22.01
N GLN A 286 -25.13 -9.19 20.94
CA GLN A 286 -25.74 -9.64 19.68
C GLN A 286 -24.87 -10.67 18.97
N PHE A 287 -23.54 -10.48 18.99
CA PHE A 287 -22.62 -11.46 18.45
C PHE A 287 -22.75 -12.79 19.21
N PHE A 288 -22.77 -12.74 20.54
CA PHE A 288 -22.93 -13.94 21.36
C PHE A 288 -24.20 -14.72 20.98
N HIS A 289 -25.34 -14.04 20.80
CA HIS A 289 -26.57 -14.67 20.37
C HIS A 289 -26.50 -15.32 18.97
N ARG A 290 -25.79 -14.66 18.02
CA ARG A 290 -25.54 -15.25 16.70
C ARG A 290 -24.58 -16.44 16.79
N LEU A 291 -23.54 -16.34 17.60
CA LEU A 291 -22.56 -17.40 17.83
C LEU A 291 -23.26 -18.66 18.38
N THR A 292 -24.12 -18.53 19.39
CA THR A 292 -24.87 -19.66 19.96
C THR A 292 -25.68 -20.38 18.88
N ARG A 293 -26.48 -19.64 18.10
CA ARG A 293 -27.25 -20.22 17.00
C ARG A 293 -26.38 -20.89 15.94
N TRP A 294 -25.22 -20.30 15.61
CA TRP A 294 -24.29 -20.85 14.64
C TRP A 294 -23.67 -22.16 15.14
N VAL A 295 -23.27 -22.22 16.42
CA VAL A 295 -22.76 -23.44 17.06
C VAL A 295 -23.81 -24.50 17.09
N ASP A 296 -25.06 -24.17 17.53
CA ASP A 296 -26.20 -25.11 17.61
C ASP A 296 -26.55 -25.67 16.22
N GLY A 297 -26.47 -24.82 15.15
CA GLY A 297 -26.67 -25.28 13.78
C GLY A 297 -25.70 -26.36 13.36
N HIS A 298 -24.42 -26.24 13.76
CA HIS A 298 -23.40 -27.26 13.47
C HIS A 298 -23.49 -28.51 14.38
N SER A 299 -24.21 -28.43 15.48
CA SER A 299 -24.36 -29.57 16.39
C SER A 299 -25.45 -30.55 15.97
N GLN A 300 -26.28 -30.15 15.00
CA GLN A 300 -27.38 -30.96 14.44
C GLN A 300 -27.02 -31.72 13.17
N GLU A 301 -25.86 -31.40 12.58
CA GLU A 301 -25.24 -32.07 11.42
C GLU A 301 -24.18 -33.10 11.89
#